data_71a47b6cdec2e381cbc7b280adcfe79b
#
_entry.id   71a47b6cdec2e381cbc7b280adcfe79b
#
_cell.length_a   1.000
_cell.length_b   1.000
_cell.length_c   1.000
_cell.angle_alpha   90.00
_cell.angle_beta   90.00
_cell.angle_gamma   90.00
#
_symmetry.space_group_name_H-M   'P 1'
#
loop_
_entity.id
_entity.type
_entity.pdbx_description
1 polymer ?
#
loop_
_entity_poly.entity_id
_entity_poly.type
_entity_poly.pdbx_seq_one_letter_code
_entity_poly.pdbx_strand_id
1 'polypeptide(L)'
;MNSSHHACHEARRVRVHRASCAECDATAHAVDEHGPVDAAGRVVSRRMPRYAVSPSRVAALAEFLHQAAHIPPGARILDVGHGCGDSLLLLAETYKPACLHGVTFEAAHAQQARQRLGERATIWCADAVAWLKNSVDTYDTVLALDCAYHFSDRADFVRTASQRLAPGGTLALVDLVGAWPYPAWLTPAPSVPAPSRPPTVWERVQHYVICRLSRTNPHAFLSFDAYRALLHEAHLDVVDVQDISHDVFPGLA
;
A
#
# COMPACT_ATOMS: atom_id res chain seq x y z
N MET A 1 -20.21 -26.85 33.32
CA MET A 1 -19.43 -27.19 32.14
C MET A 1 -19.33 -25.94 31.28
N ASN A 2 -18.28 -25.16 31.49
CA ASN A 2 -18.03 -23.91 30.78
C ASN A 2 -17.05 -24.21 29.65
N SER A 3 -17.53 -24.29 28.42
CA SER A 3 -16.69 -24.39 27.24
C SER A 3 -16.24 -23.00 26.85
N SER A 4 -15.05 -22.63 27.29
CA SER A 4 -14.34 -21.43 26.82
C SER A 4 -13.92 -21.66 25.36
N HIS A 5 -14.68 -21.16 24.42
CA HIS A 5 -14.20 -20.99 23.05
C HIS A 5 -13.11 -19.91 23.04
N HIS A 6 -11.86 -20.33 23.14
CA HIS A 6 -10.75 -19.49 22.68
C HIS A 6 -10.83 -19.41 21.18
N ALA A 7 -11.45 -18.34 20.67
CA ALA A 7 -11.31 -17.96 19.28
C ALA A 7 -9.82 -17.62 19.08
N CYS A 8 -9.11 -18.52 18.41
CA CYS A 8 -7.76 -18.25 17.93
C CYS A 8 -7.89 -17.12 16.89
N HIS A 9 -7.58 -15.89 17.29
CA HIS A 9 -7.46 -14.77 16.34
C HIS A 9 -6.24 -15.05 15.48
N GLU A 10 -6.42 -15.67 14.32
CA GLU A 10 -5.37 -15.70 13.30
C GLU A 10 -5.00 -14.27 12.93
N ALA A 11 -3.75 -13.92 13.18
CA ALA A 11 -3.22 -12.59 12.95
C ALA A 11 -3.28 -12.24 11.45
N ARG A 12 -3.87 -11.09 11.14
CA ARG A 12 -3.85 -10.53 9.79
C ARG A 12 -2.50 -9.89 9.53
N ARG A 13 -1.97 -10.04 8.33
CA ARG A 13 -0.62 -9.63 7.97
C ARG A 13 -0.64 -8.40 7.07
N VAL A 14 0.36 -7.54 7.20
CA VAL A 14 0.57 -6.44 6.28
C VAL A 14 2.01 -6.44 5.77
N ARG A 15 2.17 -6.14 4.49
CA ARG A 15 3.45 -5.95 3.82
C ARG A 15 3.46 -4.56 3.22
N VAL A 16 4.40 -3.73 3.66
CA VAL A 16 4.53 -2.35 3.22
C VAL A 16 5.82 -2.19 2.45
N HIS A 17 5.72 -1.76 1.21
CA HIS A 17 6.87 -1.34 0.42
C HIS A 17 6.78 0.16 0.22
N ARG A 18 7.75 0.88 0.78
CA ARG A 18 7.77 2.34 0.75
C ARG A 18 8.65 2.85 -0.38
N ALA A 19 8.23 3.93 -1.00
CA ALA A 19 9.09 4.82 -1.77
C ALA A 19 9.19 6.15 -1.01
N SER A 20 10.40 6.60 -0.73
CA SER A 20 10.67 7.90 -0.10
C SER A 20 11.41 8.81 -1.07
N CYS A 21 11.19 10.12 -0.96
CA CYS A 21 12.02 11.11 -1.64
C CYS A 21 13.26 11.38 -0.79
N ALA A 22 14.46 11.33 -1.38
CA ALA A 22 15.74 11.43 -0.68
C ALA A 22 15.93 12.72 0.15
N GLU A 23 15.19 13.78 -0.15
CA GLU A 23 15.19 15.02 0.65
C GLU A 23 14.48 14.87 2.01
N CYS A 24 13.73 13.80 2.22
CA CYS A 24 12.95 13.58 3.45
C CYS A 24 13.65 12.69 4.48
N ASP A 25 14.72 11.99 4.11
CA ASP A 25 15.25 10.86 4.90
C ASP A 25 16.58 11.13 5.65
N ALA A 26 16.98 12.39 5.82
CA ALA A 26 18.23 12.73 6.51
C ALA A 26 18.31 12.28 8.00
N THR A 27 17.28 11.63 8.55
CA THR A 27 17.22 11.23 9.97
C THR A 27 16.73 9.80 10.25
N ALA A 28 16.56 8.96 9.23
CA ALA A 28 16.17 7.56 9.47
C ALA A 28 17.38 6.73 9.92
N HIS A 29 17.67 6.72 11.22
CA HIS A 29 18.62 5.77 11.82
C HIS A 29 17.99 4.38 11.97
N ALA A 30 18.73 3.42 11.41
CA ALA A 30 18.75 1.98 11.72
C ALA A 30 17.37 1.32 11.87
N VAL A 31 16.79 0.93 10.75
CA VAL A 31 15.87 -0.21 10.71
C VAL A 31 16.75 -1.47 10.67
N ASP A 32 16.38 -2.45 11.48
CA ASP A 32 17.04 -3.73 11.64
C ASP A 32 17.49 -4.31 10.29
N GLU A 33 18.80 -4.56 10.11
CA GLU A 33 19.42 -4.95 8.83
C GLU A 33 19.08 -6.38 8.37
N HIS A 34 18.09 -7.02 8.99
CA HIS A 34 17.73 -8.39 8.69
C HIS A 34 16.52 -8.45 7.77
N GLY A 35 16.77 -8.37 6.46
CA GLY A 35 15.76 -8.67 5.44
C GLY A 35 15.25 -10.13 5.56
N PRO A 36 14.18 -10.49 4.81
CA PRO A 36 13.60 -11.84 4.87
C PRO A 36 14.68 -12.89 4.56
N VAL A 37 14.79 -13.88 5.41
CA VAL A 37 15.74 -15.00 5.27
C VAL A 37 15.03 -16.19 4.59
N ASP A 38 15.76 -16.90 3.71
CA ASP A 38 15.29 -18.17 3.14
C ASP A 38 15.31 -19.29 4.19
N ALA A 39 14.83 -20.47 3.84
CA ALA A 39 14.82 -21.63 4.72
C ALA A 39 16.23 -22.07 5.19
N ALA A 40 17.30 -21.49 4.64
CA ALA A 40 18.69 -21.71 5.02
C ALA A 40 19.28 -20.53 5.81
N GLY A 41 18.45 -19.54 6.24
CA GLY A 41 18.88 -18.39 7.03
C GLY A 41 19.63 -17.32 6.25
N ARG A 42 19.56 -17.29 4.91
CA ARG A 42 20.24 -16.31 4.07
C ARG A 42 19.31 -15.15 3.77
N VAL A 43 19.78 -13.91 3.95
CA VAL A 43 19.05 -12.69 3.57
C VAL A 43 18.80 -12.70 2.06
N VAL A 44 17.55 -12.83 1.66
CA VAL A 44 17.13 -12.78 0.26
C VAL A 44 16.85 -11.31 -0.10
N SER A 45 17.87 -10.62 -0.58
CA SER A 45 17.72 -9.30 -1.17
C SER A 45 16.98 -9.43 -2.51
N ARG A 46 15.69 -9.23 -2.50
CA ARG A 46 14.89 -9.10 -3.73
C ARG A 46 15.07 -7.69 -4.28
N ARG A 47 16.08 -7.48 -5.09
CA ARG A 47 16.21 -6.22 -5.83
C ARG A 47 15.15 -6.17 -6.92
N MET A 48 14.43 -5.06 -6.97
CA MET A 48 13.57 -4.74 -8.08
C MET A 48 14.39 -4.65 -9.38
N PRO A 49 13.94 -5.22 -10.52
CA PRO A 49 14.67 -5.10 -11.77
C PRO A 49 14.86 -3.62 -12.14
N ARG A 50 16.10 -3.23 -12.48
CA ARG A 50 16.43 -1.87 -12.94
C ARG A 50 15.88 -1.69 -14.36
N TYR A 51 14.75 -1.01 -14.52
CA TYR A 51 14.16 -0.76 -15.83
C TYR A 51 14.20 0.73 -16.20
N ALA A 52 14.45 1.00 -17.49
CA ALA A 52 14.30 2.31 -18.09
C ALA A 52 12.82 2.74 -18.14
N VAL A 53 12.54 4.05 -18.24
CA VAL A 53 11.18 4.62 -18.27
C VAL A 53 10.36 4.01 -19.42
N SER A 54 9.51 3.03 -19.13
CA SER A 54 8.62 2.40 -20.12
C SER A 54 7.37 1.83 -19.40
N PRO A 55 6.31 1.45 -20.13
CA PRO A 55 5.15 0.75 -19.55
C PRO A 55 5.51 -0.46 -18.70
N SER A 56 6.69 -1.04 -18.89
CA SER A 56 7.27 -2.12 -18.10
C SER A 56 7.54 -1.78 -16.61
N ARG A 57 7.61 -0.49 -16.22
CA ARG A 57 7.84 -0.12 -14.81
C ARG A 57 6.63 -0.42 -13.93
N VAL A 58 5.44 -0.08 -14.42
CA VAL A 58 4.20 -0.37 -13.67
C VAL A 58 4.02 -1.88 -13.54
N ALA A 59 4.29 -2.62 -14.61
CA ALA A 59 4.23 -4.08 -14.57
C ALA A 59 5.26 -4.66 -13.59
N ALA A 60 6.51 -4.18 -13.61
CA ALA A 60 7.55 -4.63 -12.70
C ALA A 60 7.22 -4.32 -11.23
N LEU A 61 6.63 -3.16 -10.95
CA LEU A 61 6.18 -2.80 -9.61
C LEU A 61 4.99 -3.67 -9.17
N ALA A 62 4.08 -3.98 -10.08
CA ALA A 62 2.98 -4.90 -9.81
C ALA A 62 3.49 -6.33 -9.53
N GLU A 63 4.41 -6.86 -10.36
CA GLU A 63 5.04 -8.16 -10.12
C GLU A 63 5.74 -8.21 -8.77
N PHE A 64 6.49 -7.16 -8.43
CA PHE A 64 7.16 -7.05 -7.15
C PHE A 64 6.15 -7.12 -5.98
N LEU A 65 5.07 -6.32 -6.02
CA LEU A 65 4.04 -6.31 -4.99
C LEU A 65 3.34 -7.66 -4.88
N HIS A 66 3.00 -8.29 -6.02
CA HIS A 66 2.33 -9.59 -6.03
C HIS A 66 3.21 -10.71 -5.43
N GLN A 67 4.51 -10.71 -5.75
CA GLN A 67 5.46 -11.64 -5.16
C GLN A 67 5.62 -11.40 -3.65
N ALA A 68 5.73 -10.14 -3.23
CA ALA A 68 5.81 -9.78 -1.84
C ALA A 68 4.53 -10.13 -1.06
N ALA A 69 3.36 -10.06 -1.69
CA ALA A 69 2.09 -10.40 -1.07
C ALA A 69 1.97 -11.90 -0.73
N HIS A 70 2.79 -12.78 -1.31
CA HIS A 70 2.72 -14.24 -1.15
C HIS A 70 1.30 -14.78 -1.38
N ILE A 71 0.71 -14.39 -2.51
CA ILE A 71 -0.66 -14.73 -2.88
C ILE A 71 -0.84 -16.25 -2.93
N PRO A 72 -1.77 -16.83 -2.14
CA PRO A 72 -2.00 -18.27 -2.15
C PRO A 72 -2.71 -18.73 -3.44
N PRO A 73 -2.53 -19.98 -3.86
CA PRO A 73 -3.27 -20.54 -4.99
C PRO A 73 -4.79 -20.47 -4.76
N GLY A 74 -5.53 -20.05 -5.79
CA GLY A 74 -6.98 -19.91 -5.70
C GLY A 74 -7.48 -18.82 -4.77
N ALA A 75 -6.64 -17.83 -4.44
CA ALA A 75 -6.97 -16.73 -3.53
C ALA A 75 -8.16 -15.90 -4.03
N ARG A 76 -8.88 -15.32 -3.08
CA ARG A 76 -9.80 -14.19 -3.31
C ARG A 76 -9.00 -12.91 -3.19
N ILE A 77 -8.88 -12.18 -4.29
CA ILE A 77 -8.02 -11.00 -4.38
C ILE A 77 -8.86 -9.75 -4.63
N LEU A 78 -8.55 -8.68 -3.90
CA LEU A 78 -9.02 -7.33 -4.17
C LEU A 78 -7.83 -6.44 -4.53
N ASP A 79 -7.87 -5.79 -5.68
CA ASP A 79 -6.92 -4.77 -6.10
C ASP A 79 -7.58 -3.38 -6.04
N VAL A 80 -7.11 -2.55 -5.12
CA VAL A 80 -7.67 -1.22 -4.85
C VAL A 80 -6.84 -0.18 -5.57
N GLY A 81 -7.50 0.69 -6.35
CA GLY A 81 -6.82 1.73 -7.12
C GLY A 81 -6.08 1.19 -8.35
N HIS A 82 -6.56 0.09 -8.93
CA HIS A 82 -5.92 -0.67 -10.02
C HIS A 82 -5.67 0.09 -11.33
N GLY A 83 -6.06 1.38 -11.44
CA GLY A 83 -5.89 2.16 -12.65
C GLY A 83 -6.56 1.50 -13.87
N CYS A 84 -5.81 1.36 -14.97
CA CYS A 84 -6.29 0.77 -16.22
C CYS A 84 -6.34 -0.78 -16.23
N GLY A 85 -6.02 -1.42 -15.09
CA GLY A 85 -6.14 -2.86 -14.89
C GLY A 85 -4.92 -3.67 -15.29
N ASP A 86 -3.74 -3.07 -15.37
CA ASP A 86 -2.49 -3.79 -15.68
C ASP A 86 -2.13 -4.81 -14.59
N SER A 87 -2.21 -4.41 -13.32
CA SER A 87 -2.04 -5.29 -12.16
C SER A 87 -3.06 -6.43 -12.16
N LEU A 88 -4.34 -6.13 -12.38
CA LEU A 88 -5.41 -7.13 -12.44
C LEU A 88 -5.19 -8.15 -13.58
N LEU A 89 -4.71 -7.69 -14.73
CA LEU A 89 -4.43 -8.58 -15.85
C LEU A 89 -3.32 -9.57 -15.50
N LEU A 90 -2.24 -9.05 -14.91
CA LEU A 90 -1.13 -9.87 -14.42
C LEU A 90 -1.57 -10.88 -13.35
N LEU A 91 -2.43 -10.47 -12.41
CA LEU A 91 -3.01 -11.34 -11.40
C LEU A 91 -3.83 -12.48 -12.03
N ALA A 92 -4.70 -12.14 -12.97
CA ALA A 92 -5.54 -13.13 -13.66
C ALA A 92 -4.71 -14.17 -14.42
N GLU A 93 -3.63 -13.74 -15.07
CA GLU A 93 -2.77 -14.63 -15.87
C GLU A 93 -1.83 -15.49 -15.02
N THR A 94 -1.24 -14.91 -13.98
CA THR A 94 -0.19 -15.56 -13.18
C THR A 94 -0.76 -16.43 -12.06
N TYR A 95 -1.73 -15.91 -11.30
CA TYR A 95 -2.19 -16.53 -10.05
C TYR A 95 -3.51 -17.30 -10.18
N LYS A 96 -4.27 -17.08 -11.26
CA LYS A 96 -5.57 -17.75 -11.52
C LYS A 96 -6.45 -17.76 -10.26
N PRO A 97 -6.77 -16.57 -9.72
CA PRO A 97 -7.51 -16.45 -8.47
C PRO A 97 -8.92 -17.04 -8.58
N ALA A 98 -9.47 -17.55 -7.47
CA ALA A 98 -10.85 -17.99 -7.42
C ALA A 98 -11.84 -16.81 -7.55
N CYS A 99 -11.42 -15.62 -7.08
CA CYS A 99 -12.17 -14.39 -7.20
C CYS A 99 -11.18 -13.25 -7.38
N LEU A 100 -11.38 -12.41 -8.41
CA LEU A 100 -10.59 -11.23 -8.69
C LEU A 100 -11.50 -10.00 -8.77
N HIS A 101 -11.34 -9.12 -7.83
CA HIS A 101 -12.10 -7.89 -7.73
C HIS A 101 -11.18 -6.67 -7.89
N GLY A 102 -11.69 -5.62 -8.52
CA GLY A 102 -11.00 -4.34 -8.66
C GLY A 102 -11.90 -3.16 -8.33
N VAL A 103 -11.36 -2.19 -7.61
CA VAL A 103 -12.04 -0.92 -7.31
C VAL A 103 -11.17 0.23 -7.77
N THR A 104 -11.72 1.15 -8.56
CA THR A 104 -11.04 2.38 -8.99
C THR A 104 -12.01 3.55 -9.02
N PHE A 105 -11.52 4.75 -8.72
CA PHE A 105 -12.35 5.94 -8.67
C PHE A 105 -12.68 6.49 -10.07
N GLU A 106 -11.73 6.40 -11.01
CA GLU A 106 -11.84 7.00 -12.34
C GLU A 106 -12.65 6.12 -13.28
N ALA A 107 -13.76 6.67 -13.83
CA ALA A 107 -14.66 5.94 -14.71
C ALA A 107 -13.98 5.44 -16.00
N ALA A 108 -13.06 6.24 -16.57
CA ALA A 108 -12.29 5.85 -17.75
C ALA A 108 -11.40 4.63 -17.47
N HIS A 109 -10.74 4.58 -16.31
CA HIS A 109 -9.92 3.45 -15.88
C HIS A 109 -10.79 2.20 -15.67
N ALA A 110 -11.93 2.33 -14.99
CA ALA A 110 -12.85 1.22 -14.79
C ALA A 110 -13.37 0.64 -16.10
N GLN A 111 -13.71 1.50 -17.07
CA GLN A 111 -14.14 1.08 -18.38
C GLN A 111 -13.05 0.33 -19.14
N GLN A 112 -11.83 0.85 -19.15
CA GLN A 112 -10.69 0.22 -19.80
C GLN A 112 -10.35 -1.13 -19.16
N ALA A 113 -10.35 -1.21 -17.84
CA ALA A 113 -10.11 -2.45 -17.12
C ALA A 113 -11.16 -3.52 -17.46
N ARG A 114 -12.45 -3.15 -17.49
CA ARG A 114 -13.54 -4.06 -17.90
C ARG A 114 -13.36 -4.58 -19.32
N GLN A 115 -12.97 -3.73 -20.26
CA GLN A 115 -12.73 -4.13 -21.66
C GLN A 115 -11.58 -5.13 -21.78
N ARG A 116 -10.51 -4.95 -20.99
CA ARG A 116 -9.31 -5.79 -21.02
C ARG A 116 -9.49 -7.13 -20.31
N LEU A 117 -10.20 -7.13 -19.20
CA LEU A 117 -10.36 -8.31 -18.34
C LEU A 117 -11.60 -9.15 -18.68
N GLY A 118 -12.66 -8.55 -19.21
CA GLY A 118 -13.91 -9.26 -19.45
C GLY A 118 -14.45 -9.91 -18.17
N GLU A 119 -14.77 -11.18 -18.24
CA GLU A 119 -15.29 -11.97 -17.10
C GLU A 119 -14.22 -12.42 -16.10
N ARG A 120 -12.93 -12.15 -16.37
CA ARG A 120 -11.82 -12.59 -15.49
C ARG A 120 -11.75 -11.79 -14.17
N ALA A 121 -12.39 -10.62 -14.11
CA ALA A 121 -12.45 -9.80 -12.90
C ALA A 121 -13.75 -9.01 -12.83
N THR A 122 -14.22 -8.76 -11.61
CA THR A 122 -15.34 -7.84 -11.38
C THR A 122 -14.79 -6.46 -10.98
N ILE A 123 -15.17 -5.42 -11.73
CA ILE A 123 -14.63 -4.07 -11.58
C ILE A 123 -15.72 -3.09 -11.13
N TRP A 124 -15.46 -2.37 -10.03
CA TRP A 124 -16.28 -1.27 -9.55
C TRP A 124 -15.63 0.08 -9.81
N CYS A 125 -16.46 1.05 -10.23
CA CYS A 125 -16.08 2.45 -10.27
C CYS A 125 -16.66 3.12 -9.02
N ALA A 126 -15.84 3.31 -8.00
CA ALA A 126 -16.27 3.84 -6.71
C ALA A 126 -15.09 4.43 -5.92
N ASP A 127 -15.39 5.26 -4.92
CA ASP A 127 -14.44 5.57 -3.87
C ASP A 127 -14.11 4.30 -3.09
N ALA A 128 -12.82 4.01 -2.94
CA ALA A 128 -12.33 2.76 -2.38
C ALA A 128 -12.76 2.56 -0.92
N VAL A 129 -12.68 3.61 -0.11
CA VAL A 129 -13.04 3.56 1.31
C VAL A 129 -14.55 3.37 1.48
N ALA A 130 -15.35 4.12 0.72
CA ALA A 130 -16.79 3.99 0.74
C ALA A 130 -17.25 2.60 0.27
N TRP A 131 -16.60 2.06 -0.77
CA TRP A 131 -16.91 0.72 -1.28
C TRP A 131 -16.54 -0.37 -0.25
N LEU A 132 -15.35 -0.30 0.36
CA LEU A 132 -14.90 -1.23 1.40
C LEU A 132 -15.84 -1.23 2.62
N LYS A 133 -16.33 -0.06 3.04
CA LYS A 133 -17.30 0.06 4.15
C LYS A 133 -18.60 -0.69 3.87
N ASN A 134 -19.07 -0.63 2.63
CA ASN A 134 -20.34 -1.22 2.23
C ASN A 134 -20.22 -2.66 1.71
N SER A 135 -19.02 -3.14 1.39
CA SER A 135 -18.80 -4.51 0.95
C SER A 135 -18.98 -5.48 2.12
N VAL A 136 -19.49 -6.66 1.81
CA VAL A 136 -19.57 -7.80 2.75
C VAL A 136 -18.54 -8.89 2.42
N ASP A 137 -17.88 -8.76 1.28
CA ASP A 137 -16.87 -9.72 0.83
C ASP A 137 -15.63 -9.68 1.71
N THR A 138 -14.99 -10.85 1.82
CA THR A 138 -13.67 -10.99 2.46
C THR A 138 -12.66 -11.54 1.46
N TYR A 139 -11.38 -11.19 1.67
CA TYR A 139 -10.30 -11.49 0.74
C TYR A 139 -9.11 -12.12 1.47
N ASP A 140 -8.46 -13.06 0.80
CA ASP A 140 -7.18 -13.61 1.26
C ASP A 140 -6.05 -12.60 1.03
N THR A 141 -6.19 -11.77 -0.01
CA THR A 141 -5.21 -10.72 -0.31
C THR A 141 -5.92 -9.44 -0.77
N VAL A 142 -5.56 -8.32 -0.14
CA VAL A 142 -5.91 -6.96 -0.58
C VAL A 142 -4.63 -6.27 -1.02
N LEU A 143 -4.64 -5.71 -2.22
CA LEU A 143 -3.52 -5.00 -2.82
C LEU A 143 -3.85 -3.52 -2.98
N ALA A 144 -2.85 -2.64 -2.78
CA ALA A 144 -2.93 -1.23 -3.13
C ALA A 144 -1.57 -0.78 -3.67
N LEU A 145 -1.49 -0.64 -4.99
CA LEU A 145 -0.29 -0.31 -5.71
C LEU A 145 -0.27 1.17 -6.05
N ASP A 146 0.62 1.93 -5.40
CA ASP A 146 0.89 3.34 -5.71
C ASP A 146 -0.37 4.23 -5.74
N CYS A 147 -1.28 4.02 -4.80
CA CYS A 147 -2.58 4.70 -4.79
C CYS A 147 -3.04 5.19 -3.41
N ALA A 148 -2.56 4.61 -2.30
CA ALA A 148 -3.15 4.90 -0.99
C ALA A 148 -2.93 6.34 -0.51
N TYR A 149 -1.89 7.01 -0.98
CA TYR A 149 -1.64 8.44 -0.72
C TYR A 149 -2.63 9.38 -1.42
N HIS A 150 -3.43 8.90 -2.37
CA HIS A 150 -4.51 9.66 -3.00
C HIS A 150 -5.82 9.61 -2.22
N PHE A 151 -5.99 8.67 -1.31
CA PHE A 151 -7.23 8.55 -0.55
C PHE A 151 -7.42 9.72 0.41
N SER A 152 -8.66 10.14 0.59
CA SER A 152 -9.01 11.26 1.48
C SER A 152 -8.63 10.98 2.93
N ASP A 153 -8.74 9.72 3.36
CA ASP A 153 -8.38 9.23 4.69
C ASP A 153 -7.68 7.87 4.59
N ARG A 154 -6.36 7.88 4.72
CA ARG A 154 -5.54 6.66 4.70
C ARG A 154 -5.81 5.76 5.90
N ALA A 155 -6.11 6.34 7.07
CA ALA A 155 -6.44 5.58 8.26
C ALA A 155 -7.74 4.80 8.08
N ASP A 156 -8.74 5.43 7.51
CA ASP A 156 -10.00 4.78 7.17
C ASP A 156 -9.81 3.67 6.14
N PHE A 157 -8.94 3.90 5.13
CA PHE A 157 -8.63 2.86 4.16
C PHE A 157 -7.99 1.64 4.83
N VAL A 158 -6.94 1.83 5.62
CA VAL A 158 -6.22 0.72 6.29
C VAL A 158 -7.18 -0.04 7.22
N ARG A 159 -7.99 0.66 8.01
CA ARG A 159 -8.96 0.06 8.91
C ARG A 159 -10.02 -0.75 8.17
N THR A 160 -10.60 -0.18 7.12
CA THR A 160 -11.64 -0.86 6.33
C THR A 160 -11.09 -2.03 5.52
N ALA A 161 -9.90 -1.90 4.95
CA ALA A 161 -9.20 -2.99 4.27
C ALA A 161 -8.90 -4.15 5.23
N SER A 162 -8.40 -3.83 6.44
CA SER A 162 -8.17 -4.85 7.48
C SER A 162 -9.45 -5.63 7.82
N GLN A 163 -10.60 -4.95 7.91
CA GLN A 163 -11.88 -5.61 8.20
C GLN A 163 -12.36 -6.54 7.06
N ARG A 164 -11.89 -6.32 5.84
CA ARG A 164 -12.20 -7.14 4.66
C ARG A 164 -11.19 -8.26 4.42
N LEU A 165 -10.15 -8.38 5.22
CA LEU A 165 -9.25 -9.53 5.17
C LEU A 165 -9.88 -10.75 5.84
N ALA A 166 -9.75 -11.89 5.20
CA ALA A 166 -10.00 -13.18 5.84
C ALA A 166 -9.00 -13.42 7.00
N PRO A 167 -9.29 -14.31 7.95
CA PRO A 167 -8.30 -14.73 8.93
C PRO A 167 -7.00 -15.20 8.25
N GLY A 168 -5.86 -14.69 8.70
CA GLY A 168 -4.56 -14.97 8.06
C GLY A 168 -4.31 -14.25 6.74
N GLY A 169 -5.26 -13.43 6.25
CA GLY A 169 -5.15 -12.67 5.01
C GLY A 169 -4.08 -11.58 5.04
N THR A 170 -3.65 -11.15 3.87
CA THR A 170 -2.56 -10.19 3.68
C THR A 170 -3.04 -8.89 3.03
N LEU A 171 -2.70 -7.75 3.62
CA LEU A 171 -2.73 -6.43 2.97
C LEU A 171 -1.32 -6.14 2.44
N ALA A 172 -1.16 -5.95 1.13
CA ALA A 172 0.12 -5.58 0.54
C ALA A 172 0.03 -4.22 -0.14
N LEU A 173 0.98 -3.34 0.17
CA LEU A 173 0.97 -1.94 -0.24
C LEU A 173 2.31 -1.57 -0.88
N VAL A 174 2.25 -0.83 -1.97
CA VAL A 174 3.33 0.07 -2.39
C VAL A 174 2.82 1.48 -2.21
N ASP A 175 3.48 2.27 -1.36
CA ASP A 175 2.97 3.57 -0.98
C ASP A 175 4.08 4.59 -0.74
N LEU A 176 3.76 5.86 -0.93
CA LEU A 176 4.64 6.96 -0.58
C LEU A 176 4.59 7.20 0.93
N VAL A 177 5.73 7.02 1.56
CA VAL A 177 5.94 7.28 2.99
C VAL A 177 7.03 8.33 3.12
N GLY A 178 6.78 9.39 3.85
CA GLY A 178 7.75 10.45 4.07
C GLY A 178 7.28 11.38 5.18
N ALA A 179 8.19 11.78 6.04
CA ALA A 179 7.94 12.84 6.99
C ALA A 179 8.17 14.18 6.28
N TRP A 180 7.12 14.75 5.69
CA TRP A 180 7.20 16.17 5.38
C TRP A 180 7.15 16.94 6.70
N PRO A 181 7.92 18.03 6.85
CA PRO A 181 7.94 18.81 8.07
C PRO A 181 6.64 19.59 8.26
N TYR A 182 5.56 18.89 8.63
CA TYR A 182 4.35 19.56 9.10
C TYR A 182 4.46 19.96 10.55
N PRO A 183 4.02 21.16 10.91
CA PRO A 183 3.89 21.50 12.32
C PRO A 183 2.90 20.54 13.00
N ALA A 184 3.24 20.11 14.21
CA ALA A 184 2.48 19.12 14.99
C ALA A 184 0.98 19.46 15.17
N TRP A 185 0.60 20.76 15.06
CA TRP A 185 -0.79 21.21 15.16
C TRP A 185 -1.62 20.97 13.86
N LEU A 186 -0.97 20.58 12.75
CA LEU A 186 -1.64 20.20 11.49
C LEU A 186 -1.83 18.67 11.38
N THR A 187 -1.24 17.90 12.27
CA THR A 187 -1.38 16.44 12.30
C THR A 187 -2.33 16.05 13.43
N PRO A 188 -3.46 15.42 13.16
CA PRO A 188 -4.40 15.01 14.22
C PRO A 188 -3.93 13.81 15.04
N ALA A 189 -2.77 13.23 14.78
CA ALA A 189 -2.27 12.05 15.49
C ALA A 189 -1.18 12.41 16.52
N PRO A 190 -1.35 12.06 17.81
CA PRO A 190 -0.40 12.38 18.88
C PRO A 190 0.92 11.61 18.84
N SER A 191 1.11 10.71 17.87
CA SER A 191 2.23 9.75 17.81
C SER A 191 3.30 10.05 16.76
N VAL A 192 3.21 11.15 16.01
CA VAL A 192 4.23 11.49 15.01
C VAL A 192 5.34 12.28 15.69
N PRO A 193 6.60 11.82 15.66
CA PRO A 193 7.73 12.62 16.16
C PRO A 193 7.76 13.96 15.43
N ALA A 194 7.82 15.04 16.19
CA ALA A 194 7.92 16.36 15.60
C ALA A 194 9.19 16.48 14.76
N PRO A 195 9.12 17.11 13.57
CA PRO A 195 10.32 17.37 12.78
C PRO A 195 11.35 18.15 13.59
N SER A 196 12.63 17.93 13.34
CA SER A 196 13.74 18.57 14.06
C SER A 196 13.74 20.11 13.96
N ARG A 197 13.04 20.65 12.95
CA ARG A 197 12.74 22.09 12.80
C ARG A 197 11.37 22.28 12.16
N PRO A 198 10.66 23.37 12.46
CA PRO A 198 9.43 23.71 11.73
C PRO A 198 9.76 24.04 10.27
N PRO A 199 8.87 23.66 9.31
CA PRO A 199 9.04 24.01 7.92
C PRO A 199 8.94 25.52 7.74
N THR A 200 9.77 26.07 6.85
CA THR A 200 9.66 27.45 6.41
C THR A 200 8.34 27.68 5.68
N VAL A 201 7.91 28.93 5.62
CA VAL A 201 6.70 29.30 4.87
C VAL A 201 6.82 28.86 3.40
N TRP A 202 8.01 28.98 2.83
CA TRP A 202 8.28 28.60 1.43
C TRP A 202 8.13 27.09 1.20
N GLU A 203 8.68 26.27 2.07
CA GLU A 203 8.54 24.80 2.02
C GLU A 203 7.05 24.39 2.11
N ARG A 204 6.27 25.05 2.93
CA ARG A 204 4.81 24.81 3.04
C ARG A 204 4.06 25.16 1.76
N VAL A 205 4.40 26.31 1.16
CA VAL A 205 3.79 26.74 -0.12
C VAL A 205 4.16 25.79 -1.25
N GLN A 206 5.44 25.42 -1.37
CA GLN A 206 5.91 24.48 -2.38
C GLN A 206 5.17 23.14 -2.25
N HIS A 207 5.10 22.59 -1.04
CA HIS A 207 4.41 21.33 -0.81
C HIS A 207 2.92 21.43 -1.18
N TYR A 208 2.23 22.48 -0.74
CA TYR A 208 0.83 22.68 -1.08
C TYR A 208 0.61 22.75 -2.60
N VAL A 209 1.46 23.49 -3.31
CA VAL A 209 1.40 23.61 -4.77
C VAL A 209 1.63 22.25 -5.44
N ILE A 210 2.67 21.50 -5.02
CA ILE A 210 2.96 20.17 -5.56
C ILE A 210 1.77 19.24 -5.35
N CYS A 211 1.23 19.17 -4.13
CA CYS A 211 0.07 18.36 -3.82
C CYS A 211 -1.17 18.74 -4.65
N ARG A 212 -1.38 20.04 -4.86
CA ARG A 212 -2.49 20.51 -5.73
C ARG A 212 -2.30 20.10 -7.19
N LEU A 213 -1.08 20.17 -7.71
CA LEU A 213 -0.77 19.78 -9.09
C LEU A 213 -0.86 18.27 -9.28
N SER A 214 -0.40 17.49 -8.30
CA SER A 214 -0.46 16.02 -8.32
C SER A 214 -1.82 15.45 -7.88
N ARG A 215 -2.79 16.30 -7.54
CA ARG A 215 -4.09 15.88 -6.99
C ARG A 215 -3.96 14.98 -5.76
N THR A 216 -2.92 15.18 -4.98
CA THR A 216 -2.64 14.44 -3.75
C THR A 216 -3.12 15.24 -2.54
N ASN A 217 -3.63 14.55 -1.53
CA ASN A 217 -3.98 15.21 -0.27
C ASN A 217 -2.69 15.65 0.44
N PRO A 218 -2.50 16.95 0.77
CA PRO A 218 -1.32 17.42 1.50
C PRO A 218 -1.09 16.69 2.85
N HIS A 219 -2.13 16.16 3.45
CA HIS A 219 -2.10 15.42 4.72
C HIS A 219 -1.88 13.90 4.54
N ALA A 220 -1.74 13.42 3.31
CA ALA A 220 -1.55 12.00 3.04
C ALA A 220 -0.14 11.50 3.37
N PHE A 221 0.85 12.38 3.52
CA PHE A 221 2.24 11.99 3.79
C PHE A 221 2.44 11.73 5.28
N LEU A 222 2.62 10.47 5.64
CA LEU A 222 2.88 10.03 7.01
C LEU A 222 4.35 9.63 7.14
N SER A 223 4.95 9.87 8.31
CA SER A 223 6.22 9.24 8.65
C SER A 223 6.05 7.72 8.72
N PHE A 224 7.14 6.99 8.58
CA PHE A 224 7.09 5.53 8.67
C PHE A 224 6.55 5.06 10.03
N ASP A 225 6.95 5.71 11.11
CA ASP A 225 6.47 5.37 12.45
C ASP A 225 4.97 5.62 12.61
N ALA A 226 4.47 6.75 12.09
CA ALA A 226 3.03 7.03 12.08
C ALA A 226 2.25 6.00 11.23
N TYR A 227 2.84 5.58 10.10
CA TYR A 227 2.24 4.55 9.26
C TYR A 227 2.20 3.18 9.98
N ARG A 228 3.29 2.80 10.66
CA ARG A 228 3.33 1.58 11.48
C ARG A 228 2.31 1.60 12.62
N ALA A 229 2.19 2.74 13.32
CA ALA A 229 1.18 2.91 14.36
C ALA A 229 -0.24 2.70 13.82
N LEU A 230 -0.53 3.30 12.66
CA LEU A 230 -1.81 3.15 11.97
C LEU A 230 -2.12 1.68 11.61
N LEU A 231 -1.14 0.94 11.10
CA LEU A 231 -1.29 -0.47 10.78
C LEU A 231 -1.58 -1.31 12.04
N HIS A 232 -0.85 -1.02 13.12
CA HIS A 232 -1.06 -1.68 14.41
C HIS A 232 -2.44 -1.37 15.01
N GLU A 233 -2.90 -0.12 14.95
CA GLU A 233 -4.26 0.27 15.37
C GLU A 233 -5.35 -0.44 14.55
N ALA A 234 -5.07 -0.80 13.31
CA ALA A 234 -5.95 -1.59 12.46
C ALA A 234 -5.84 -3.11 12.71
N HIS A 235 -5.12 -3.54 13.76
CA HIS A 235 -4.87 -4.94 14.12
C HIS A 235 -4.17 -5.73 13.00
N LEU A 236 -3.20 -5.11 12.34
CA LEU A 236 -2.37 -5.71 11.31
C LEU A 236 -0.95 -5.92 11.85
N ASP A 237 -0.44 -7.15 11.71
CA ASP A 237 0.96 -7.47 11.99
C ASP A 237 1.84 -7.11 10.80
N VAL A 238 2.79 -6.21 11.00
CA VAL A 238 3.77 -5.83 9.95
C VAL A 238 4.80 -6.95 9.82
N VAL A 239 4.72 -7.72 8.75
CA VAL A 239 5.57 -8.90 8.51
C VAL A 239 6.70 -8.65 7.52
N ASP A 240 6.60 -7.61 6.70
CA ASP A 240 7.63 -7.24 5.73
C ASP A 240 7.58 -5.74 5.43
N VAL A 241 8.74 -5.11 5.40
CA VAL A 241 8.90 -3.70 5.00
C VAL A 241 10.14 -3.56 4.16
N GLN A 242 10.02 -3.00 2.98
CA GLN A 242 11.15 -2.76 2.09
C GLN A 242 11.12 -1.33 1.56
N ASP A 243 12.26 -0.66 1.60
CA ASP A 243 12.46 0.61 0.92
C ASP A 243 12.86 0.36 -0.54
N ILE A 244 12.01 0.80 -1.47
CA ILE A 244 12.21 0.66 -2.91
C ILE A 244 12.42 2.01 -3.60
N SER A 245 12.70 3.07 -2.83
CA SER A 245 12.85 4.44 -3.34
C SER A 245 13.88 4.54 -4.45
N HIS A 246 15.03 3.89 -4.28
CA HIS A 246 16.10 3.88 -5.26
C HIS A 246 15.69 3.23 -6.60
N ASP A 247 14.83 2.23 -6.55
CA ASP A 247 14.37 1.50 -7.73
C ASP A 247 13.24 2.26 -8.45
N VAL A 248 12.38 2.95 -7.69
CA VAL A 248 11.25 3.74 -8.21
C VAL A 248 11.73 5.11 -8.72
N PHE A 249 12.68 5.75 -8.01
CA PHE A 249 13.19 7.09 -8.31
C PHE A 249 14.71 7.11 -8.55
N PRO A 250 15.24 6.47 -9.59
CA PRO A 250 16.69 6.29 -9.79
C PRO A 250 17.48 7.58 -10.08
N GLY A 251 16.86 8.74 -10.03
CA GLY A 251 17.50 10.05 -10.25
C GLY A 251 17.38 11.00 -9.05
N LEU A 252 16.79 10.54 -7.95
CA LEU A 252 16.59 11.34 -6.73
C LEU A 252 17.44 10.84 -5.54
N ALA A 253 18.35 9.91 -5.78
CA ALA A 253 19.30 9.38 -4.78
C ALA A 253 20.64 10.09 -4.86
#